data_d7aadd2ba7ea51b3043fdf02441dd3de
#
_entry.id   d7aadd2ba7ea51b3043fdf02441dd3de
#
_cell.length_a   1.000
_cell.length_b   1.000
_cell.length_c   1.000
_cell.angle_alpha   90.00
_cell.angle_beta   90.00
_cell.angle_gamma   90.00
#
_symmetry.space_group_name_H-M   'P 1'
#
loop_
_entity.id
_entity.type
_entity.pdbx_description
1 polymer ?
#
loop_
_entity_poly.entity_id
_entity_poly.type
_entity_poly.pdbx_seq_one_letter_code
_entity_poly.pdbx_strand_id
1 'polypeptide(L)'
;SQSMGMHKEVLTGRTQQVFFNPEEAENFFYYGTHEVDFNKRTEVDAMDLTCADLNDKLHSLMREGYGTVVVKNPQGKHSLGVGILNKLNLIFEGSLGYFGVGSIDGPVVRITGRVGWSCAENMMAGKVVIEKNAGSCFGAAIRGGDLVCKGSVGARTGIDMKGGTIIIGGDAGAFTGFMMQRGRIIILG
;
A
#
# COMPACT_ATOMS: atom_id res chain seq x y z
N SER A 1 -19.74 -26.28 4.07
CA SER A 1 -20.67 -25.45 3.27
C SER A 1 -20.96 -24.08 3.91
N GLN A 2 -21.05 -23.98 5.24
CA GLN A 2 -21.23 -22.69 5.93
C GLN A 2 -19.99 -21.80 5.87
N SER A 3 -18.79 -22.37 5.91
CA SER A 3 -17.55 -21.64 5.77
C SER A 3 -17.40 -21.00 4.39
N MET A 4 -17.79 -21.69 3.32
CA MET A 4 -17.74 -21.16 1.96
C MET A 4 -18.67 -19.94 1.75
N GLY A 5 -19.82 -19.92 2.41
CA GLY A 5 -20.73 -18.78 2.34
C GLY A 5 -20.14 -17.52 2.98
N MET A 6 -19.51 -17.68 4.13
CA MET A 6 -18.89 -16.58 4.86
C MET A 6 -17.66 -16.02 4.12
N HIS A 7 -16.84 -16.89 3.54
CA HIS A 7 -15.68 -16.45 2.73
C HIS A 7 -16.12 -15.71 1.47
N LYS A 8 -17.22 -16.13 0.87
CA LYS A 8 -17.78 -15.49 -0.32
C LYS A 8 -18.25 -14.07 -0.02
N GLU A 9 -18.84 -13.82 1.13
CA GLU A 9 -19.26 -12.48 1.54
C GLU A 9 -18.08 -11.54 1.79
N VAL A 10 -17.02 -12.02 2.43
CA VAL A 10 -15.82 -11.24 2.71
C VAL A 10 -15.04 -10.91 1.44
N LEU A 11 -15.04 -11.81 0.48
CA LEU A 11 -14.34 -11.65 -0.79
C LEU A 11 -15.13 -10.84 -1.82
N THR A 12 -16.40 -10.57 -1.56
CA THR A 12 -17.27 -9.85 -2.49
C THR A 12 -16.80 -8.41 -2.70
N GLY A 13 -16.64 -8.03 -3.93
CA GLY A 13 -16.33 -6.67 -4.35
C GLY A 13 -14.87 -6.33 -4.56
N ARG A 14 -13.94 -6.99 -3.88
CA ARG A 14 -12.50 -6.71 -4.04
C ARG A 14 -11.73 -7.83 -4.67
N THR A 15 -12.00 -9.01 -4.24
CA THR A 15 -11.35 -10.22 -4.70
C THR A 15 -12.41 -11.21 -5.11
N GLN A 16 -13.04 -10.98 -6.22
CA GLN A 16 -13.83 -12.01 -6.88
C GLN A 16 -12.92 -13.07 -7.51
N GLN A 17 -11.83 -13.35 -6.86
CA GLN A 17 -11.03 -14.49 -7.25
C GLN A 17 -11.78 -15.75 -6.86
N VAL A 18 -11.92 -16.61 -7.83
CA VAL A 18 -12.56 -17.89 -7.60
C VAL A 18 -11.56 -18.78 -6.88
N PHE A 19 -11.72 -18.92 -5.59
CA PHE A 19 -11.02 -19.94 -4.85
C PHE A 19 -11.76 -21.26 -5.03
N PHE A 20 -11.12 -22.18 -5.71
CA PHE A 20 -11.67 -23.53 -5.91
C PHE A 20 -11.49 -24.42 -4.69
N ASN A 21 -10.59 -24.05 -3.79
CA ASN A 21 -10.25 -24.79 -2.60
C ASN A 21 -10.59 -23.95 -1.36
N PRO A 22 -11.47 -24.45 -0.45
CA PRO A 22 -11.80 -23.74 0.79
C PRO A 22 -10.59 -23.43 1.67
N GLU A 23 -9.58 -24.32 1.69
CA GLU A 23 -8.36 -24.10 2.46
C GLU A 23 -7.54 -22.92 1.93
N GLU A 24 -7.50 -22.74 0.62
CA GLU A 24 -6.85 -21.57 0.00
C GLU A 24 -7.59 -20.29 0.34
N ALA A 25 -8.92 -20.32 0.33
CA ALA A 25 -9.74 -19.19 0.72
C ALA A 25 -9.56 -18.83 2.19
N GLU A 26 -9.49 -19.83 3.06
CA GLU A 26 -9.19 -19.62 4.49
C GLU A 26 -7.80 -19.02 4.70
N ASN A 27 -6.79 -19.55 4.07
CA ASN A 27 -5.44 -19.05 4.16
C ASN A 27 -5.33 -17.61 3.66
N PHE A 28 -6.00 -17.29 2.55
CA PHE A 28 -6.05 -15.93 2.03
C PHE A 28 -6.76 -14.98 2.99
N PHE A 29 -7.86 -15.39 3.57
CA PHE A 29 -8.63 -14.63 4.54
C PHE A 29 -7.80 -14.33 5.80
N TYR A 30 -7.17 -15.33 6.38
CA TYR A 30 -6.33 -15.16 7.57
C TYR A 30 -5.07 -14.33 7.28
N TYR A 31 -4.52 -14.43 6.10
CA TYR A 31 -3.33 -13.68 5.71
C TYR A 31 -3.53 -12.17 5.74
N GLY A 32 -4.73 -11.69 5.45
CA GLY A 32 -5.04 -10.27 5.35
C GLY A 32 -5.83 -9.67 6.51
N THR A 33 -6.23 -10.46 7.50
CA THR A 33 -7.22 -10.03 8.51
C THR A 33 -6.82 -10.31 9.96
N HIS A 34 -5.56 -10.16 10.27
CA HIS A 34 -5.08 -10.31 11.65
C HIS A 34 -5.52 -9.13 12.51
N GLU A 35 -5.98 -9.41 13.71
CA GLU A 35 -6.15 -8.38 14.73
C GLU A 35 -4.78 -7.90 15.21
N VAL A 36 -4.60 -6.61 15.20
CA VAL A 36 -3.37 -5.98 15.66
C VAL A 36 -3.66 -4.94 16.74
N ASP A 37 -2.71 -4.78 17.63
CA ASP A 37 -2.71 -3.72 18.64
C ASP A 37 -1.83 -2.57 18.15
N PHE A 38 -2.42 -1.42 17.87
CA PHE A 38 -1.69 -0.24 17.38
C PHE A 38 -0.64 0.28 18.39
N ASN A 39 -0.80 -0.06 19.67
CA ASN A 39 0.19 0.27 20.70
C ASN A 39 1.35 -0.73 20.77
N LYS A 40 1.19 -1.90 20.18
CA LYS A 40 2.25 -2.91 20.09
C LYS A 40 3.16 -2.54 18.92
N ARG A 41 4.32 -2.02 19.25
CA ARG A 41 5.29 -1.42 18.29
C ARG A 41 6.56 -2.26 18.22
N THR A 42 7.13 -2.34 17.03
CA THR A 42 8.44 -2.91 16.80
C THR A 42 9.18 -2.18 15.69
N GLU A 43 10.49 -2.40 15.62
CA GLU A 43 11.35 -1.89 14.57
C GLU A 43 12.00 -3.04 13.82
N VAL A 44 12.16 -2.88 12.52
CA VAL A 44 12.86 -3.84 11.65
C VAL A 44 13.94 -3.08 10.90
N ASP A 45 15.17 -3.57 10.95
CA ASP A 45 16.26 -3.05 10.12
C ASP A 45 16.29 -3.81 8.80
N ALA A 46 16.04 -3.10 7.71
CA ALA A 46 15.98 -3.69 6.37
C ALA A 46 17.33 -3.75 5.67
N MET A 47 18.41 -3.28 6.29
CA MET A 47 19.69 -3.10 5.60
C MET A 47 20.19 -4.38 4.92
N ASP A 48 20.15 -5.50 5.63
CA ASP A 48 20.67 -6.78 5.16
C ASP A 48 19.57 -7.77 4.72
N LEU A 49 18.33 -7.30 4.61
CA LEU A 49 17.19 -8.12 4.18
C LEU A 49 16.91 -7.95 2.69
N THR A 50 16.57 -9.05 2.03
CA THR A 50 15.97 -8.98 0.70
C THR A 50 14.55 -8.41 0.78
N CYS A 51 14.00 -7.96 -0.36
CA CYS A 51 12.61 -7.49 -0.40
C CYS A 51 11.63 -8.57 0.03
N ALA A 52 11.85 -9.81 -0.40
CA ALA A 52 11.03 -10.96 -0.02
C ALA A 52 11.09 -11.23 1.49
N ASP A 53 12.29 -11.25 2.06
CA ASP A 53 12.49 -11.47 3.51
C ASP A 53 11.81 -10.38 4.34
N LEU A 54 11.92 -9.12 3.92
CA LEU A 54 11.27 -8.02 4.62
C LEU A 54 9.75 -8.12 4.55
N ASN A 55 9.20 -8.41 3.37
CA ASN A 55 7.76 -8.58 3.23
C ASN A 55 7.23 -9.76 4.06
N ASP A 56 7.94 -10.87 4.10
CA ASP A 56 7.61 -12.02 4.95
C ASP A 56 7.68 -11.64 6.44
N LYS A 57 8.69 -10.86 6.83
CA LYS A 57 8.84 -10.37 8.19
C LYS A 57 7.65 -9.48 8.60
N LEU A 58 7.21 -8.59 7.73
CA LEU A 58 6.06 -7.72 8.00
C LEU A 58 4.79 -8.56 8.22
N HIS A 59 4.56 -9.57 7.40
CA HIS A 59 3.42 -10.47 7.57
C HIS A 59 3.49 -11.27 8.86
N SER A 60 4.67 -11.76 9.24
CA SER A 60 4.86 -12.44 10.52
C SER A 60 4.55 -11.54 11.71
N LEU A 61 4.97 -10.29 11.67
CA LEU A 61 4.70 -9.32 12.72
C LEU A 61 3.21 -9.00 12.86
N MET A 62 2.49 -8.89 11.75
CA MET A 62 1.04 -8.74 11.78
C MET A 62 0.36 -9.95 12.44
N ARG A 63 0.79 -11.17 12.12
CA ARG A 63 0.27 -12.38 12.77
C ARG A 63 0.53 -12.41 14.27
N GLU A 64 1.64 -11.84 14.72
CA GLU A 64 1.99 -11.68 16.13
C GLU A 64 1.26 -10.52 16.81
N GLY A 65 0.44 -9.76 16.08
CA GLY A 65 -0.39 -8.70 16.60
C GLY A 65 0.26 -7.32 16.66
N TYR A 66 1.43 -7.13 16.04
CA TYR A 66 2.06 -5.81 15.96
C TYR A 66 1.24 -4.89 15.06
N GLY A 67 0.74 -3.79 15.63
CA GLY A 67 -0.05 -2.80 14.92
C GLY A 67 0.72 -1.56 14.50
N THR A 68 1.98 -1.41 14.95
CA THR A 68 2.88 -0.34 14.51
C THR A 68 4.26 -0.92 14.23
N VAL A 69 4.69 -0.83 12.99
CA VAL A 69 5.99 -1.34 12.55
C VAL A 69 6.78 -0.21 11.89
N VAL A 70 8.00 0.00 12.38
CA VAL A 70 8.96 0.94 11.80
C VAL A 70 10.03 0.16 11.06
N VAL A 71 10.18 0.43 9.78
CA VAL A 71 11.21 -0.17 8.93
C VAL A 71 12.33 0.84 8.75
N LYS A 72 13.50 0.50 9.28
CA LYS A 72 14.71 1.31 9.15
C LYS A 72 15.56 0.86 7.97
N ASN A 73 16.26 1.79 7.36
CA ASN A 73 17.21 1.54 6.26
C ASN A 73 16.59 0.79 5.07
N PRO A 74 15.48 1.23 4.52
CA PRO A 74 14.90 0.59 3.33
C PRO A 74 15.79 0.79 2.08
N GLN A 75 16.60 1.84 2.03
CA GLN A 75 17.65 2.09 1.03
C GLN A 75 17.21 1.96 -0.43
N GLY A 76 16.05 2.48 -0.76
CA GLY A 76 15.54 2.45 -2.13
C GLY A 76 15.18 1.07 -2.67
N LYS A 77 14.97 0.08 -1.80
CA LYS A 77 14.54 -1.26 -2.22
C LYS A 77 13.19 -1.21 -2.91
N HIS A 78 13.03 -2.08 -3.92
CA HIS A 78 11.81 -2.17 -4.71
C HIS A 78 10.77 -3.10 -4.05
N SER A 79 9.50 -2.90 -4.39
CA SER A 79 8.39 -3.78 -4.02
C SER A 79 8.23 -4.04 -2.52
N LEU A 80 8.61 -3.08 -1.67
CA LEU A 80 8.40 -3.20 -0.23
C LEU A 80 6.96 -2.88 0.15
N GLY A 81 6.43 -3.66 1.08
CA GLY A 81 5.08 -3.45 1.62
C GLY A 81 3.95 -3.73 0.63
N VAL A 82 4.20 -4.54 -0.40
CA VAL A 82 3.19 -4.89 -1.41
C VAL A 82 2.18 -5.88 -0.84
N GLY A 83 0.91 -5.69 -1.18
CA GLY A 83 -0.15 -6.63 -0.86
C GLY A 83 -0.56 -6.68 0.60
N ILE A 84 -0.32 -5.64 1.37
CA ILE A 84 -0.77 -5.56 2.76
C ILE A 84 -2.27 -5.27 2.78
N LEU A 85 -3.05 -6.22 3.28
CA LEU A 85 -4.51 -6.14 3.34
C LEU A 85 -5.03 -5.87 4.75
N ASN A 86 -4.15 -5.65 5.69
CA ASN A 86 -4.48 -5.47 7.09
C ASN A 86 -4.39 -4.00 7.51
N LYS A 87 -5.20 -3.61 8.49
CA LYS A 87 -5.03 -2.32 9.14
C LYS A 87 -3.82 -2.39 10.06
N LEU A 88 -2.83 -1.55 9.82
CA LEU A 88 -1.69 -1.33 10.71
C LEU A 88 -1.05 0.02 10.39
N ASN A 89 -0.21 0.49 11.29
CA ASN A 89 0.67 1.64 11.03
C ASN A 89 2.03 1.13 10.57
N LEU A 90 2.42 1.50 9.38
CA LEU A 90 3.68 1.10 8.76
C LEU A 90 4.49 2.35 8.41
N ILE A 91 5.68 2.47 9.00
CA ILE A 91 6.55 3.62 8.81
C ILE A 91 7.86 3.15 8.19
N PHE A 92 8.17 3.64 7.00
CA PHE A 92 9.48 3.46 6.37
C PHE A 92 10.33 4.70 6.64
N GLU A 93 11.41 4.54 7.40
CA GLU A 93 12.38 5.61 7.64
C GLU A 93 13.44 5.63 6.54
N GLY A 94 13.15 6.29 5.46
CA GLY A 94 13.99 6.40 4.28
C GLY A 94 13.20 6.33 2.99
N SER A 95 13.87 6.02 1.91
CA SER A 95 13.29 6.00 0.56
C SER A 95 12.97 4.59 0.10
N LEU A 96 11.94 4.46 -0.73
CA LEU A 96 11.60 3.23 -1.43
C LEU A 96 11.90 3.36 -2.93
N GLY A 97 12.18 2.23 -3.57
CA GLY A 97 12.35 2.15 -5.01
C GLY A 97 11.02 2.04 -5.75
N TYR A 98 10.99 1.22 -6.79
CA TYR A 98 9.81 1.02 -7.63
C TYR A 98 8.76 0.13 -6.93
N PHE A 99 7.50 0.34 -7.24
CA PHE A 99 6.37 -0.47 -6.78
C PHE A 99 6.21 -0.54 -5.26
N GLY A 100 6.66 0.48 -4.52
CA GLY A 100 6.45 0.53 -3.07
C GLY A 100 4.96 0.55 -2.72
N VAL A 101 4.58 -0.19 -1.71
CA VAL A 101 3.23 -0.28 -1.12
C VAL A 101 2.10 -0.48 -2.15
N GLY A 102 2.36 -1.24 -3.20
CA GLY A 102 1.35 -1.58 -4.20
C GLY A 102 0.27 -2.51 -3.66
N SER A 103 -0.93 -2.44 -4.24
CA SER A 103 -2.07 -3.33 -3.95
C SER A 103 -2.40 -3.45 -2.46
N ILE A 104 -2.33 -2.34 -1.73
CA ILE A 104 -2.66 -2.31 -0.30
C ILE A 104 -4.14 -2.04 -0.05
N ASP A 105 -4.62 -2.52 1.07
CA ASP A 105 -6.00 -2.34 1.51
C ASP A 105 -6.05 -2.18 3.04
N GLY A 106 -6.13 -0.96 3.51
CA GLY A 106 -6.37 -0.61 4.90
C GLY A 106 -5.20 -0.08 5.72
N PRO A 107 -3.91 -0.32 5.41
CA PRO A 107 -2.84 0.20 6.24
C PRO A 107 -2.71 1.71 6.17
N VAL A 108 -2.16 2.30 7.23
CA VAL A 108 -1.68 3.68 7.24
C VAL A 108 -0.16 3.64 7.10
N VAL A 109 0.33 4.17 5.98
CA VAL A 109 1.75 4.09 5.61
C VAL A 109 2.34 5.49 5.57
N ARG A 110 3.50 5.66 6.19
CA ARG A 110 4.31 6.87 6.08
C ARG A 110 5.70 6.50 5.57
N ILE A 111 6.17 7.22 4.57
CA ILE A 111 7.51 7.06 3.99
C ILE A 111 8.21 8.40 4.14
N THR A 112 9.30 8.45 4.94
CA THR A 112 9.97 9.70 5.26
C THR A 112 10.89 10.20 4.15
N GLY A 113 11.29 9.33 3.24
CA GLY A 113 12.07 9.66 2.06
C GLY A 113 11.22 9.90 0.82
N ARG A 114 11.83 9.61 -0.32
CA ARG A 114 11.16 9.66 -1.63
C ARG A 114 10.79 8.24 -2.08
N VAL A 115 9.98 8.17 -3.10
CA VAL A 115 9.62 6.90 -3.74
C VAL A 115 9.90 6.95 -5.24
N GLY A 116 10.17 5.80 -5.81
CA GLY A 116 10.36 5.63 -7.25
C GLY A 116 9.04 5.53 -8.01
N TRP A 117 9.07 4.83 -9.14
CA TRP A 117 7.91 4.67 -10.01
C TRP A 117 6.86 3.75 -9.41
N SER A 118 5.60 4.01 -9.76
CA SER A 118 4.45 3.16 -9.45
C SER A 118 4.24 2.91 -7.95
N CYS A 119 4.56 3.89 -7.12
CA CYS A 119 4.22 3.82 -5.69
C CYS A 119 2.70 3.82 -5.52
N ALA A 120 2.20 3.00 -4.61
CA ALA A 120 0.78 2.84 -4.29
C ALA A 120 -0.09 2.47 -5.50
N GLU A 121 0.48 1.77 -6.47
CA GLU A 121 -0.27 1.25 -7.61
C GLU A 121 -1.40 0.34 -7.12
N ASN A 122 -2.59 0.50 -7.71
CA ASN A 122 -3.77 -0.30 -7.38
C ASN A 122 -4.16 -0.27 -5.89
N MET A 123 -3.91 0.83 -5.19
CA MET A 123 -4.33 1.01 -3.80
C MET A 123 -5.85 0.93 -3.69
N MET A 124 -6.36 0.16 -2.75
CA MET A 124 -7.79 -0.04 -2.55
C MET A 124 -8.37 0.74 -1.39
N ALA A 125 -7.65 0.84 -0.29
CA ALA A 125 -8.06 1.58 0.90
C ALA A 125 -6.85 1.84 1.80
N GLY A 126 -7.01 2.75 2.77
CA GLY A 126 -6.00 3.15 3.71
C GLY A 126 -5.49 4.55 3.44
N LYS A 127 -4.32 4.86 3.96
CA LYS A 127 -3.68 6.16 3.79
C LYS A 127 -2.19 5.99 3.57
N VAL A 128 -1.66 6.68 2.58
CA VAL A 128 -0.21 6.70 2.31
C VAL A 128 0.28 8.12 2.25
N VAL A 129 1.33 8.43 3.00
CA VAL A 129 1.97 9.75 3.00
C VAL A 129 3.43 9.62 2.63
N ILE A 130 3.84 10.29 1.56
CA ILE A 130 5.22 10.43 1.13
C ILE A 130 5.71 11.82 1.54
N GLU A 131 6.77 11.89 2.34
CA GLU A 131 7.27 13.18 2.86
C GLU A 131 8.05 13.98 1.80
N LYS A 132 8.65 13.32 0.82
CA LYS A 132 9.43 13.94 -0.25
C LYS A 132 8.79 13.70 -1.60
N ASN A 133 9.59 13.53 -2.65
CA ASN A 133 9.09 13.40 -4.02
C ASN A 133 8.69 11.96 -4.36
N ALA A 134 7.81 11.83 -5.32
CA ALA A 134 7.46 10.57 -5.94
C ALA A 134 7.79 10.57 -7.43
N GLY A 135 8.13 9.40 -7.97
CA GLY A 135 8.38 9.21 -9.38
C GLY A 135 7.10 9.14 -10.21
N SER A 136 7.23 8.65 -11.43
CA SER A 136 6.12 8.50 -12.37
C SER A 136 5.12 7.43 -11.93
N CYS A 137 3.89 7.52 -12.41
CA CYS A 137 2.80 6.58 -12.15
C CYS A 137 2.44 6.46 -10.66
N PHE A 138 2.61 7.53 -9.90
CA PHE A 138 2.19 7.59 -8.51
C PHE A 138 0.68 7.40 -8.40
N GLY A 139 0.25 6.41 -7.63
CA GLY A 139 -1.16 6.09 -7.50
C GLY A 139 -1.83 5.56 -8.78
N ALA A 140 -1.08 4.94 -9.68
CA ALA A 140 -1.64 4.35 -10.89
C ALA A 140 -2.75 3.34 -10.55
N ALA A 141 -3.88 3.42 -11.24
CA ALA A 141 -5.05 2.57 -11.04
C ALA A 141 -5.59 2.53 -9.60
N ILE A 142 -5.35 3.58 -8.82
CA ILE A 142 -5.89 3.69 -7.46
C ILE A 142 -7.42 3.58 -7.48
N ARG A 143 -7.97 2.79 -6.57
CA ARG A 143 -9.41 2.53 -6.46
C ARG A 143 -10.06 3.20 -5.25
N GLY A 144 -9.28 3.50 -4.22
CA GLY A 144 -9.78 4.11 -3.00
C GLY A 144 -8.65 4.47 -2.05
N GLY A 145 -9.01 5.12 -0.94
CA GLY A 145 -8.07 5.59 0.06
C GLY A 145 -7.53 6.98 -0.22
N ASP A 146 -6.64 7.43 0.65
CA ASP A 146 -5.99 8.73 0.59
C ASP A 146 -4.49 8.57 0.34
N LEU A 147 -4.02 9.14 -0.74
CA LEU A 147 -2.62 9.10 -1.14
C LEU A 147 -2.06 10.52 -1.20
N VAL A 148 -1.06 10.80 -0.37
CA VAL A 148 -0.49 12.14 -0.22
C VAL A 148 1.00 12.10 -0.54
N CYS A 149 1.44 12.98 -1.44
CA CYS A 149 2.85 13.29 -1.64
C CYS A 149 3.07 14.75 -1.27
N LYS A 150 3.89 15.01 -0.26
CA LYS A 150 4.19 16.39 0.18
C LYS A 150 5.11 17.13 -0.78
N GLY A 151 5.91 16.41 -1.54
CA GLY A 151 6.76 16.95 -2.59
C GLY A 151 6.09 16.94 -3.96
N SER A 152 6.90 16.87 -4.99
CA SER A 152 6.46 16.82 -6.38
C SER A 152 6.37 15.38 -6.88
N VAL A 153 5.55 15.17 -7.90
CA VAL A 153 5.36 13.86 -8.53
C VAL A 153 5.77 13.89 -10.00
N GLY A 154 6.13 12.72 -10.52
CA GLY A 154 6.47 12.57 -11.93
C GLY A 154 5.26 12.53 -12.86
N ALA A 155 5.48 12.06 -14.08
CA ALA A 155 4.43 11.95 -15.09
C ALA A 155 3.42 10.84 -14.73
N ARG A 156 2.21 10.95 -15.27
CA ARG A 156 1.13 9.95 -15.19
C ARG A 156 0.68 9.62 -13.77
N THR A 157 0.75 10.58 -12.85
CA THR A 157 0.16 10.43 -11.52
C THR A 157 -1.35 10.22 -11.64
N GLY A 158 -1.86 9.20 -10.97
CA GLY A 158 -3.28 8.86 -11.01
C GLY A 158 -3.77 8.37 -12.37
N ILE A 159 -2.88 7.84 -13.22
CA ILE A 159 -3.31 7.22 -14.49
C ILE A 159 -4.29 6.09 -14.19
N ASP A 160 -5.35 5.99 -14.99
CA ASP A 160 -6.43 5.00 -14.81
C ASP A 160 -7.10 5.02 -13.42
N MET A 161 -7.08 6.15 -12.73
CA MET A 161 -7.68 6.31 -11.40
C MET A 161 -9.17 5.97 -11.43
N LYS A 162 -9.62 5.13 -10.52
CA LYS A 162 -11.00 4.63 -10.41
C LYS A 162 -11.70 5.07 -9.14
N GLY A 163 -11.00 5.71 -8.24
CA GLY A 163 -11.54 6.20 -6.97
C GLY A 163 -10.44 6.73 -6.08
N GLY A 164 -10.81 7.15 -4.87
CA GLY A 164 -9.88 7.68 -3.88
C GLY A 164 -9.51 9.14 -4.10
N THR A 165 -8.53 9.59 -3.34
CA THR A 165 -8.03 10.97 -3.36
C THR A 165 -6.52 10.99 -3.39
N ILE A 166 -5.94 11.73 -4.34
CA ILE A 166 -4.50 11.98 -4.40
C ILE A 166 -4.27 13.47 -4.12
N ILE A 167 -3.40 13.77 -3.18
CA ILE A 167 -3.00 15.14 -2.83
C ILE A 167 -1.51 15.30 -3.08
N ILE A 168 -1.15 16.32 -3.86
CA ILE A 168 0.22 16.62 -4.25
C ILE A 168 0.57 18.00 -3.71
N GLY A 169 1.55 18.08 -2.82
CA GLY A 169 1.98 19.34 -2.20
C GLY A 169 2.82 20.21 -3.14
N GLY A 170 3.61 19.60 -4.00
CA GLY A 170 4.43 20.27 -5.00
C GLY A 170 3.80 20.24 -6.39
N ASP A 171 4.63 20.08 -7.39
CA ASP A 171 4.23 20.08 -8.80
C ASP A 171 3.93 18.67 -9.30
N ALA A 172 3.03 18.57 -10.29
CA ALA A 172 2.72 17.34 -10.97
C ALA A 172 3.28 17.36 -12.41
N GLY A 173 3.80 16.20 -12.85
CA GLY A 173 4.32 16.04 -14.21
C GLY A 173 3.21 15.89 -15.27
N ALA A 174 3.62 15.59 -16.47
CA ALA A 174 2.72 15.45 -17.62
C ALA A 174 1.73 14.28 -17.44
N PHE A 175 0.57 14.42 -18.07
CA PHE A 175 -0.48 13.39 -18.10
C PHE A 175 -1.04 13.00 -16.73
N THR A 176 -1.01 13.89 -15.76
CA THR A 176 -1.67 13.69 -14.47
C THR A 176 -3.17 13.45 -14.67
N GLY A 177 -3.69 12.37 -14.09
CA GLY A 177 -5.09 11.99 -14.22
C GLY A 177 -5.47 11.43 -15.59
N PHE A 178 -4.51 11.06 -16.44
CA PHE A 178 -4.81 10.48 -17.76
C PHE A 178 -5.67 9.23 -17.64
N MET A 179 -6.75 9.15 -18.41
CA MET A 179 -7.75 8.09 -18.36
C MET A 179 -8.42 7.91 -16.99
N MET A 180 -8.45 8.94 -16.18
CA MET A 180 -9.14 8.96 -14.89
C MET A 180 -10.65 8.80 -15.10
N GLN A 181 -11.27 7.90 -14.36
CA GLN A 181 -12.72 7.64 -14.41
C GLN A 181 -13.44 8.26 -13.22
N ARG A 182 -12.88 8.12 -12.01
CA ARG A 182 -13.43 8.57 -10.74
C ARG A 182 -12.31 8.97 -9.80
N GLY A 183 -12.67 9.67 -8.72
CA GLY A 183 -11.76 10.10 -7.69
C GLY A 183 -11.39 11.57 -7.82
N ARG A 184 -10.45 12.03 -7.00
CA ARG A 184 -9.99 13.42 -6.95
C ARG A 184 -8.48 13.50 -6.92
N ILE A 185 -7.94 14.46 -7.66
CA ILE A 185 -6.52 14.81 -7.61
C ILE A 185 -6.45 16.30 -7.27
N ILE A 186 -5.74 16.64 -6.19
CA ILE A 186 -5.55 18.00 -5.70
C ILE A 186 -4.08 18.33 -5.77
N ILE A 187 -3.73 19.40 -6.48
CA ILE A 187 -2.35 19.87 -6.66
C ILE A 187 -2.25 21.26 -6.01
N LEU A 188 -1.34 21.39 -5.06
CA LEU A 188 -1.17 22.62 -4.26
C LEU A 188 0.01 23.47 -4.72
N GLY A 189 0.93 22.89 -5.47
CA GLY A 189 2.12 23.56 -6.01
C GLY A 189 1.91 24.45 -7.21
#